data_3f09ff6fe943db2cf84edd1108f42b1d
#
_entry.id   3f09ff6fe943db2cf84edd1108f42b1d
#
_cell.length_a   1.000
_cell.length_b   1.000
_cell.length_c   1.000
_cell.angle_alpha   90.00
_cell.angle_beta   90.00
_cell.angle_gamma   90.00
#
_symmetry.space_group_name_H-M   'P 1'
#
loop_
_entity.id
_entity.type
_entity.pdbx_description
1 polymer ?
#
loop_
_entity_poly.entity_id
_entity_poly.type
_entity_poly.pdbx_seq_one_letter_code
_entity_poly.pdbx_strand_id
1 'polypeptide(L)'
;MGPGLAVKAVMQRRFSLLVYGWSQVAIDLQPLLAMTTGWVELHGLSHTWLGATLFGLFCGLTGKPLSEWGLRLLREPRYLPLRWPVALGSAFMGTYSHVLIDSVMHVDVFPLWPLTAASPLHAIISIDALHLSCLASAGVGALVWWARLRR
;
A
#
# COMPACT_ATOMS: atom_id res chain seq x y z
N MET A 1 -3.49 -3.22 4.31
CA MET A 1 -2.79 -2.73 5.54
C MET A 1 -2.04 -3.84 6.30
N GLY A 2 -2.53 -5.08 6.35
CA GLY A 2 -1.91 -6.17 7.11
C GLY A 2 -0.41 -6.36 6.85
N PRO A 3 0.03 -6.57 5.60
CA PRO A 3 1.44 -6.71 5.27
C PRO A 3 2.31 -5.52 5.71
N GLY A 4 1.75 -4.30 5.70
CA GLY A 4 2.46 -3.09 6.14
C GLY A 4 2.90 -3.12 7.61
N LEU A 5 2.11 -3.74 8.50
CA LEU A 5 2.50 -3.92 9.91
C LEU A 5 3.67 -4.90 10.06
N ALA A 6 3.66 -5.99 9.30
CA ALA A 6 4.78 -6.93 9.29
C ALA A 6 6.07 -6.27 8.79
N VAL A 7 5.99 -5.50 7.70
CA VAL A 7 7.12 -4.72 7.17
C VAL A 7 7.59 -3.70 8.21
N LYS A 8 6.68 -2.99 8.88
CA LYS A 8 7.02 -2.03 9.95
C LYS A 8 7.76 -2.70 11.09
N ALA A 9 7.32 -3.89 11.51
CA ALA A 9 7.97 -4.64 12.56
C ALA A 9 9.43 -4.99 12.24
N VAL A 10 9.74 -5.26 10.96
CA VAL A 10 11.09 -5.60 10.50
C VAL A 10 11.92 -4.34 10.23
N MET A 11 11.41 -3.43 9.42
CA MET A 11 12.18 -2.29 8.88
C MET A 11 12.25 -1.07 9.83
N GLN A 12 11.39 -1.01 10.86
CA GLN A 12 11.40 0.03 11.89
C GLN A 12 11.39 1.46 11.29
N ARG A 13 12.48 2.24 11.51
CA ARG A 13 12.64 3.60 11.01
C ARG A 13 12.87 3.70 9.51
N ARG A 14 13.15 2.57 8.83
CA ARG A 14 13.34 2.51 7.38
C ARG A 14 12.04 2.36 6.60
N PHE A 15 10.90 2.31 7.29
CA PHE A 15 9.57 2.19 6.70
C PHE A 15 8.58 3.12 7.42
N SER A 16 7.80 3.88 6.64
CA SER A 16 6.75 4.76 7.13
C SER A 16 5.38 4.13 6.89
N LEU A 17 4.73 3.72 7.98
CA LEU A 17 3.37 3.15 7.91
C LEU A 17 2.34 4.19 7.43
N LEU A 18 2.55 5.49 7.74
CA LEU A 18 1.66 6.56 7.30
C LEU A 18 1.73 6.76 5.78
N VAL A 19 2.94 6.80 5.19
CA VAL A 19 3.09 6.92 3.73
C VAL A 19 2.58 5.68 3.02
N TYR A 20 2.88 4.48 3.54
CA TYR A 20 2.32 3.23 3.05
C TYR A 20 0.79 3.25 3.09
N GLY A 21 0.18 3.68 4.21
CA GLY A 21 -1.27 3.79 4.32
C GLY A 21 -1.87 4.81 3.35
N TRP A 22 -1.20 5.97 3.18
CA TRP A 22 -1.60 6.95 2.19
C TRP A 22 -1.62 6.38 0.77
N SER A 23 -0.61 5.58 0.40
CA SER A 23 -0.55 4.96 -0.92
C SER A 23 -1.66 3.92 -1.15
N GLN A 24 -2.10 3.20 -0.11
CA GLN A 24 -3.25 2.30 -0.20
C GLN A 24 -4.54 3.07 -0.51
N VAL A 25 -4.75 4.20 0.16
CA VAL A 25 -5.95 5.03 -0.06
C VAL A 25 -5.92 5.71 -1.42
N ALA A 26 -4.75 6.26 -1.80
CA ALA A 26 -4.63 7.03 -3.03
C ALA A 26 -4.83 6.18 -4.29
N ILE A 27 -4.37 4.92 -4.30
CA ILE A 27 -4.53 4.03 -5.45
C ILE A 27 -6.00 3.63 -5.67
N ASP A 28 -6.78 3.59 -4.58
CA ASP A 28 -8.22 3.27 -4.59
C ASP A 28 -9.12 4.47 -4.96
N LEU A 29 -8.55 5.66 -5.21
CA LEU A 29 -9.35 6.80 -5.66
C LEU A 29 -10.00 6.55 -7.01
N GLN A 30 -9.36 5.80 -7.92
CA GLN A 30 -9.97 5.45 -9.21
C GLN A 30 -11.16 4.49 -9.02
N PRO A 31 -11.06 3.34 -8.32
CA PRO A 31 -12.21 2.51 -7.97
C PRO A 31 -13.33 3.27 -7.28
N LEU A 32 -12.99 4.12 -6.32
CA LEU A 32 -13.99 4.94 -5.63
C LEU A 32 -14.74 5.87 -6.58
N LEU A 33 -14.03 6.52 -7.50
CA LEU A 33 -14.62 7.37 -8.53
C LEU A 33 -15.48 6.55 -9.48
N ALA A 34 -15.03 5.37 -9.90
CA ALA A 34 -15.80 4.46 -10.75
C ALA A 34 -17.12 4.04 -10.09
N MET A 35 -17.07 3.65 -8.82
CA MET A 35 -18.25 3.23 -8.06
C MET A 35 -19.25 4.37 -7.85
N THR A 36 -18.80 5.61 -7.75
CA THR A 36 -19.67 6.77 -7.46
C THR A 36 -20.22 7.44 -8.70
N THR A 37 -19.48 7.41 -9.82
CA THR A 37 -19.84 8.14 -11.04
C THR A 37 -20.17 7.23 -12.23
N GLY A 38 -19.63 6.02 -12.26
CA GLY A 38 -19.70 5.11 -13.41
C GLY A 38 -18.91 5.57 -14.65
N TRP A 39 -18.04 6.58 -14.53
CA TRP A 39 -17.34 7.18 -15.68
C TRP A 39 -16.08 6.48 -16.10
N VAL A 40 -15.49 5.69 -15.20
CA VAL A 40 -14.20 5.04 -15.42
C VAL A 40 -14.29 3.55 -15.09
N GLU A 41 -13.35 2.77 -15.59
CA GLU A 41 -13.20 1.36 -15.24
C GLU A 41 -12.86 1.22 -13.76
N LEU A 42 -13.41 0.19 -13.12
CA LEU A 42 -13.21 -0.07 -11.69
C LEU A 42 -11.73 -0.25 -11.37
N HIS A 43 -11.06 -1.19 -12.05
CA HIS A 43 -9.63 -1.42 -11.92
C HIS A 43 -8.89 -1.03 -13.23
N GLY A 44 -8.82 0.29 -13.50
CA GLY A 44 -8.15 0.82 -14.68
C GLY A 44 -6.65 1.02 -14.48
N LEU A 45 -6.12 2.13 -14.99
CA LEU A 45 -4.70 2.44 -15.00
C LEU A 45 -4.03 2.38 -13.62
N SER A 46 -4.72 2.80 -12.56
CA SER A 46 -4.16 2.79 -11.19
C SER A 46 -3.72 1.39 -10.74
N HIS A 47 -4.43 0.33 -11.20
CA HIS A 47 -4.20 -1.07 -10.84
C HIS A 47 -3.31 -1.82 -11.84
N THR A 48 -2.40 -1.10 -12.51
CA THR A 48 -1.33 -1.65 -13.33
C THR A 48 0.05 -1.40 -12.70
N TRP A 49 1.10 -2.11 -13.12
CA TRP A 49 2.47 -1.80 -12.67
C TRP A 49 2.92 -0.40 -13.06
N LEU A 50 2.49 0.08 -14.23
CA LEU A 50 2.74 1.46 -14.65
C LEU A 50 2.03 2.44 -13.71
N GLY A 51 0.75 2.24 -13.46
CA GLY A 51 -0.04 3.04 -12.53
C GLY A 51 0.52 2.99 -11.11
N ALA A 52 0.87 1.80 -10.60
CA ALA A 52 1.52 1.65 -9.30
C ALA A 52 2.82 2.46 -9.18
N THR A 53 3.59 2.56 -10.28
CA THR A 53 4.80 3.38 -10.33
C THR A 53 4.46 4.88 -10.23
N LEU A 54 3.51 5.35 -11.02
CA LEU A 54 3.08 6.77 -11.03
C LEU A 54 2.47 7.17 -9.68
N PHE A 55 1.55 6.35 -9.16
CA PHE A 55 0.96 6.56 -7.84
C PHE A 55 1.98 6.43 -6.72
N GLY A 56 2.95 5.51 -6.82
CA GLY A 56 4.03 5.37 -5.87
C GLY A 56 4.88 6.63 -5.76
N LEU A 57 5.22 7.23 -6.92
CA LEU A 57 5.93 8.51 -6.95
C LEU A 57 5.08 9.64 -6.35
N PHE A 58 3.83 9.79 -6.80
CA PHE A 58 2.87 10.76 -6.27
C PHE A 58 2.71 10.63 -4.75
N CYS A 59 2.48 9.41 -4.25
CA CYS A 59 2.29 9.15 -2.83
C CYS A 59 3.57 9.35 -2.02
N GLY A 60 4.74 9.07 -2.58
CA GLY A 60 6.02 9.36 -1.92
C GLY A 60 6.24 10.85 -1.74
N LEU A 61 5.95 11.64 -2.79
CA LEU A 61 6.11 13.10 -2.79
C LEU A 61 5.11 13.80 -1.86
N THR A 62 3.82 13.41 -1.92
CA THR A 62 2.75 13.99 -1.09
C THR A 62 2.70 13.39 0.31
N GLY A 63 2.95 12.10 0.44
CA GLY A 63 2.87 11.36 1.68
C GLY A 63 3.94 11.75 2.70
N LYS A 64 5.14 12.19 2.25
CA LYS A 64 6.17 12.69 3.16
C LYS A 64 5.69 13.90 3.96
N PRO A 65 5.30 15.04 3.34
CA PRO A 65 4.85 16.21 4.10
C PRO A 65 3.57 15.92 4.90
N LEU A 66 2.62 15.16 4.36
CA LEU A 66 1.40 14.76 5.07
C LEU A 66 1.72 13.92 6.31
N SER A 67 2.64 12.95 6.19
CA SER A 67 3.06 12.12 7.32
C SER A 67 3.82 12.93 8.37
N GLU A 68 4.69 13.84 7.96
CA GLU A 68 5.40 14.71 8.89
C GLU A 68 4.44 15.65 9.65
N TRP A 69 3.46 16.21 8.95
CA TRP A 69 2.40 17.01 9.57
C TRP A 69 1.60 16.18 10.59
N GLY A 70 1.15 14.97 10.20
CA GLY A 70 0.44 14.05 11.10
C GLY A 70 1.28 13.64 12.32
N LEU A 71 2.57 13.35 12.14
CA LEU A 71 3.48 13.01 13.25
C LEU A 71 3.69 14.17 14.22
N ARG A 72 3.74 15.42 13.72
CA ARG A 72 3.80 16.61 14.59
C ARG A 72 2.51 16.77 15.40
N LEU A 73 1.34 16.57 14.74
CA LEU A 73 0.04 16.64 15.41
C LEU A 73 -0.11 15.55 16.49
N LEU A 74 0.38 14.34 16.22
CA LEU A 74 0.39 13.22 17.17
C LEU A 74 1.49 13.31 18.21
N ARG A 75 2.32 14.37 18.18
CA ARG A 75 3.46 14.59 19.10
C ARG A 75 4.46 13.44 19.12
N GLU A 76 4.76 12.89 17.93
CA GLU A 76 5.69 11.78 17.74
C GLU A 76 7.00 12.21 17.04
N PRO A 77 7.83 13.07 17.69
CA PRO A 77 9.04 13.65 17.06
C PRO A 77 10.12 12.61 16.74
N ARG A 78 10.10 11.45 17.39
CA ARG A 78 11.09 10.36 17.19
C ARG A 78 11.15 9.82 15.76
N TYR A 79 10.12 10.08 14.94
CA TYR A 79 10.03 9.67 13.53
C TYR A 79 10.35 10.82 12.56
N LEU A 80 10.69 11.98 13.06
CA LEU A 80 10.99 13.18 12.26
C LEU A 80 12.51 13.48 12.23
N PRO A 81 13.01 14.07 11.12
CA PRO A 81 12.34 14.23 9.84
C PRO A 81 12.25 12.90 9.07
N LEU A 82 11.20 12.73 8.28
CA LEU A 82 11.08 11.56 7.41
C LEU A 82 12.01 11.71 6.19
N ARG A 83 12.92 10.76 6.00
CA ARG A 83 13.86 10.78 4.87
C ARG A 83 13.16 10.44 3.56
N TRP A 84 13.53 11.11 2.46
CA TRP A 84 12.97 10.85 1.13
C TRP A 84 13.01 9.39 0.69
N PRO A 85 14.15 8.65 0.83
CA PRO A 85 14.18 7.23 0.47
C PRO A 85 13.19 6.37 1.26
N VAL A 86 12.92 6.74 2.52
CA VAL A 86 11.92 6.05 3.36
C VAL A 86 10.51 6.35 2.85
N ALA A 87 10.21 7.61 2.53
CA ALA A 87 8.89 7.99 2.01
C ALA A 87 8.62 7.30 0.67
N LEU A 88 9.53 7.46 -0.30
CA LEU A 88 9.39 6.85 -1.63
C LEU A 88 9.32 5.32 -1.54
N GLY A 89 10.25 4.68 -0.84
CA GLY A 89 10.25 3.23 -0.68
C GLY A 89 8.98 2.70 -0.04
N SER A 90 8.44 3.40 0.99
CA SER A 90 7.17 3.00 1.63
C SER A 90 5.98 3.17 0.70
N ALA A 91 5.95 4.23 -0.12
CA ALA A 91 4.89 4.47 -1.09
C ALA A 91 4.90 3.40 -2.18
N PHE A 92 6.08 3.12 -2.78
CA PHE A 92 6.21 2.06 -3.79
C PHE A 92 5.85 0.69 -3.23
N MET A 93 6.33 0.33 -2.04
CA MET A 93 5.91 -0.92 -1.40
C MET A 93 4.39 -0.99 -1.22
N GLY A 94 3.75 0.14 -0.92
CA GLY A 94 2.29 0.21 -0.80
C GLY A 94 1.59 -0.01 -2.13
N THR A 95 1.89 0.78 -3.16
CA THR A 95 1.22 0.68 -4.45
C THR A 95 1.45 -0.68 -5.14
N TYR A 96 2.70 -1.18 -5.12
CA TYR A 96 3.01 -2.48 -5.72
C TYR A 96 2.35 -3.65 -4.97
N SER A 97 2.37 -3.63 -3.62
CA SER A 97 1.69 -4.68 -2.85
C SER A 97 0.18 -4.64 -3.04
N HIS A 98 -0.41 -3.45 -3.24
CA HIS A 98 -1.82 -3.28 -3.53
C HIS A 98 -2.19 -3.96 -4.86
N VAL A 99 -1.55 -3.55 -5.95
CA VAL A 99 -1.78 -4.14 -7.28
C VAL A 99 -1.55 -5.65 -7.28
N LEU A 100 -0.52 -6.13 -6.56
CA LEU A 100 -0.24 -7.56 -6.44
C LEU A 100 -1.40 -8.32 -5.77
N ILE A 101 -1.90 -7.80 -4.65
CA ILE A 101 -3.00 -8.42 -3.89
C ILE A 101 -4.29 -8.40 -4.73
N ASP A 102 -4.60 -7.27 -5.34
CA ASP A 102 -5.81 -7.12 -6.16
C ASP A 102 -5.76 -7.96 -7.43
N SER A 103 -4.58 -8.18 -8.02
CA SER A 103 -4.40 -9.11 -9.15
C SER A 103 -4.77 -10.56 -8.80
N VAL A 104 -4.71 -10.93 -7.52
CA VAL A 104 -5.15 -12.25 -7.06
C VAL A 104 -6.65 -12.28 -6.83
N MET A 105 -7.23 -11.17 -6.36
CA MET A 105 -8.64 -11.08 -5.96
C MET A 105 -9.58 -10.82 -7.13
N HIS A 106 -9.18 -9.97 -8.09
CA HIS A 106 -10.07 -9.41 -9.10
C HIS A 106 -9.67 -9.84 -10.51
N VAL A 107 -10.63 -10.36 -11.27
CA VAL A 107 -10.42 -10.82 -12.66
C VAL A 107 -10.19 -9.66 -13.64
N ASP A 108 -10.67 -8.48 -13.31
CA ASP A 108 -10.58 -7.23 -14.09
C ASP A 108 -9.35 -6.38 -13.74
N VAL A 109 -8.43 -6.89 -12.93
CA VAL A 109 -7.11 -6.30 -12.72
C VAL A 109 -6.13 -6.85 -13.73
N PHE A 110 -5.57 -5.97 -14.57
CA PHE A 110 -4.62 -6.29 -15.64
C PHE A 110 -3.25 -5.66 -15.33
N PRO A 111 -2.42 -6.26 -14.48
CA PRO A 111 -1.21 -5.60 -13.96
C PRO A 111 -0.19 -5.24 -15.04
N LEU A 112 -0.19 -5.94 -16.17
CA LEU A 112 0.74 -5.72 -17.30
C LEU A 112 0.17 -4.81 -18.41
N TRP A 113 -1.04 -4.26 -18.23
CA TRP A 113 -1.58 -3.31 -19.22
C TRP A 113 -0.64 -2.08 -19.36
N PRO A 114 -0.38 -1.53 -20.58
CA PRO A 114 -1.03 -1.82 -21.86
C PRO A 114 -0.40 -2.97 -22.67
N LEU A 115 0.61 -3.67 -22.18
CA LEU A 115 1.28 -4.73 -22.93
C LEU A 115 0.36 -5.94 -23.15
N THR A 116 -0.46 -6.28 -22.18
CA THR A 116 -1.48 -7.33 -22.26
C THR A 116 -2.61 -7.06 -21.25
N ALA A 117 -3.83 -7.47 -21.63
CA ALA A 117 -5.00 -7.50 -20.76
C ALA A 117 -5.19 -8.88 -20.09
N ALA A 118 -4.10 -9.53 -19.70
CA ALA A 118 -4.15 -10.79 -18.98
C ALA A 118 -4.12 -10.56 -17.47
N SER A 119 -4.83 -11.41 -16.72
CA SER A 119 -4.83 -11.45 -15.25
C SER A 119 -4.22 -12.79 -14.77
N PRO A 120 -2.90 -12.99 -14.91
CA PRO A 120 -2.26 -14.28 -14.69
C PRO A 120 -2.22 -14.71 -13.22
N LEU A 121 -2.45 -13.79 -12.29
CA LEU A 121 -2.43 -14.05 -10.85
C LEU A 121 -3.83 -14.30 -10.28
N HIS A 122 -4.89 -14.06 -11.07
CA HIS A 122 -6.25 -14.21 -10.59
C HIS A 122 -6.51 -15.63 -10.08
N ALA A 123 -7.05 -15.70 -8.85
CA ALA A 123 -7.46 -16.93 -8.17
C ALA A 123 -6.37 -18.01 -7.96
N ILE A 124 -5.06 -17.65 -8.02
CA ILE A 124 -3.98 -18.58 -7.66
C ILE A 124 -4.03 -19.05 -6.21
N ILE A 125 -4.65 -18.27 -5.34
CA ILE A 125 -5.06 -18.65 -3.98
C ILE A 125 -6.50 -18.17 -3.74
N SER A 126 -7.21 -18.81 -2.82
CA SER A 126 -8.57 -18.40 -2.49
C SER A 126 -8.56 -17.03 -1.77
N ILE A 127 -9.63 -16.26 -1.96
CA ILE A 127 -9.81 -14.95 -1.32
C ILE A 127 -9.74 -15.08 0.21
N ASP A 128 -10.34 -16.13 0.78
CA ASP A 128 -10.31 -16.39 2.23
C ASP A 128 -8.88 -16.64 2.73
N ALA A 129 -8.09 -17.44 2.00
CA ALA A 129 -6.69 -17.69 2.35
C ALA A 129 -5.84 -16.43 2.25
N LEU A 130 -6.10 -15.57 1.25
CA LEU A 130 -5.44 -14.28 1.08
C LEU A 130 -5.77 -13.35 2.26
N HIS A 131 -7.05 -13.20 2.60
CA HIS A 131 -7.49 -12.38 3.73
C HIS A 131 -6.90 -12.89 5.06
N LEU A 132 -6.95 -14.20 5.29
CA LEU A 132 -6.37 -14.80 6.49
C LEU A 132 -4.85 -14.54 6.57
N SER A 133 -4.13 -14.66 5.46
CA SER A 133 -2.69 -14.34 5.38
C SER A 133 -2.41 -12.86 5.69
N CYS A 134 -3.24 -11.95 5.18
CA CYS A 134 -3.14 -10.52 5.50
C CYS A 134 -3.41 -10.24 6.98
N LEU A 135 -4.43 -10.86 7.57
CA LEU A 135 -4.76 -10.72 8.99
C LEU A 135 -3.67 -11.33 9.88
N ALA A 136 -3.18 -12.52 9.55
CA ALA A 136 -2.08 -13.16 10.27
C ALA A 136 -0.81 -12.31 10.24
N SER A 137 -0.46 -11.77 9.07
CA SER A 137 0.70 -10.87 8.92
C SER A 137 0.54 -9.59 9.73
N ALA A 138 -0.69 -9.05 9.81
CA ALA A 138 -0.99 -7.90 10.66
C ALA A 138 -0.80 -8.21 12.14
N GLY A 139 -1.36 -9.33 12.61
CA GLY A 139 -1.28 -9.76 14.02
C GLY A 139 0.16 -10.02 14.45
N VAL A 140 0.89 -10.83 13.69
CA VAL A 140 2.31 -11.11 13.95
C VAL A 140 3.15 -9.82 13.89
N GLY A 141 2.92 -8.99 12.87
CA GLY A 141 3.62 -7.71 12.73
C GLY A 141 3.37 -6.78 13.91
N ALA A 142 2.12 -6.65 14.35
CA ALA A 142 1.76 -5.83 15.52
C ALA A 142 2.41 -6.34 16.81
N LEU A 143 2.39 -7.64 17.05
CA LEU A 143 3.01 -8.27 18.24
C LEU A 143 4.52 -8.04 18.27
N VAL A 144 5.20 -8.29 17.14
CA VAL A 144 6.66 -8.09 17.04
C VAL A 144 7.01 -6.61 17.19
N TRP A 145 6.25 -5.72 16.58
CA TRP A 145 6.48 -4.28 16.71
C TRP A 145 6.29 -3.81 18.16
N TRP A 146 5.20 -4.23 18.80
CA TRP A 146 4.92 -3.92 20.20
C TRP A 146 6.01 -4.45 21.16
N ALA A 147 6.45 -5.70 20.97
CA ALA A 147 7.53 -6.29 21.76
C ALA A 147 8.86 -5.52 21.62
N ARG A 148 9.11 -4.93 20.44
CA ARG A 148 10.31 -4.10 20.20
C ARG A 148 10.20 -2.69 20.80
N LEU A 149 8.99 -2.14 20.95
CA LEU A 149 8.79 -0.83 21.59
C LEU A 149 9.01 -0.88 23.10
N ARG A 150 8.90 -2.07 23.71
CA ARG A 150 9.09 -2.28 25.16
C ARG A 150 10.56 -2.55 25.56
N ARG A 151 11.44 -2.71 24.58
CA ARG A 151 12.90 -2.87 24.79
C ARG A 151 13.61 -1.53 24.60
#